data_81fc4c694421ab4c9fd3eb69126b76bb
#
_entry.id   81fc4c694421ab4c9fd3eb69126b76bb
#
_cell.length_a   1.000
_cell.length_b   1.000
_cell.length_c   1.000
_cell.angle_alpha   90.00
_cell.angle_beta   90.00
_cell.angle_gamma   90.00
#
_symmetry.space_group_name_H-M   'P 1'
#
loop_
_entity.id
_entity.type
_entity.pdbx_description
1 polymer ?
#
loop_
_entity_poly.entity_id
_entity_poly.type
_entity_poly.pdbx_seq_one_letter_code
_entity_poly.pdbx_strand_id
1 'polypeptide(L)'
;MGQIITIKRLRHWGVLLWLLILLFGRGGAVWGEEVPEYKLKAAYLYNFSTFTTWPDQGKSHFEFCVYGKSPFGAALDHIRGKRTGSLPIKVRTTQTLEGVAGCQLIYIAPSAINKLGQVLGSVAQYPVLTVSDNPGGLE
;
A
#
# COMPACT_ATOMS: atom_id res chain seq x y z
N MET A 1 -2.32 -67.96 -31.03
CA MET A 1 -1.10 -67.34 -30.45
C MET A 1 -0.98 -65.79 -30.63
N GLY A 2 -2.10 -65.07 -30.71
CA GLY A 2 -2.09 -63.65 -31.04
C GLY A 2 -2.55 -62.71 -29.92
N GLN A 3 -2.94 -63.20 -28.73
CA GLN A 3 -3.62 -62.39 -27.71
C GLN A 3 -2.71 -61.89 -26.58
N ILE A 4 -1.52 -62.44 -26.38
CA ILE A 4 -0.67 -62.15 -25.20
C ILE A 4 0.16 -60.85 -25.39
N ILE A 5 0.43 -60.46 -26.65
CA ILE A 5 1.26 -59.31 -26.95
C ILE A 5 0.52 -57.98 -26.74
N THR A 6 -0.80 -57.95 -26.90
CA THR A 6 -1.62 -56.76 -26.80
C THR A 6 -1.77 -56.28 -25.35
N ILE A 7 -1.87 -57.19 -24.38
CA ILE A 7 -2.07 -56.88 -22.97
C ILE A 7 -0.81 -56.27 -22.33
N LYS A 8 0.39 -56.71 -22.77
CA LYS A 8 1.66 -56.14 -22.28
C LYS A 8 1.83 -54.68 -22.72
N ARG A 9 1.43 -54.32 -23.93
CA ARG A 9 1.51 -52.95 -24.44
C ARG A 9 0.57 -52.00 -23.68
N LEU A 10 -0.65 -52.42 -23.37
CA LEU A 10 -1.60 -51.62 -22.59
C LEU A 10 -1.09 -51.32 -21.17
N ARG A 11 -0.42 -52.27 -20.51
CA ARG A 11 0.17 -52.05 -19.16
C ARG A 11 1.23 -50.98 -19.15
N HIS A 12 2.05 -50.89 -20.17
CA HIS A 12 3.10 -49.87 -20.25
C HIS A 12 2.53 -48.48 -20.54
N TRP A 13 1.46 -48.38 -21.31
CA TRP A 13 0.77 -47.12 -21.57
C TRP A 13 0.07 -46.57 -20.33
N GLY A 14 -0.50 -47.45 -19.52
CA GLY A 14 -1.10 -47.07 -18.23
C GLY A 14 -0.06 -46.48 -17.24
N VAL A 15 1.11 -47.13 -17.17
CA VAL A 15 2.20 -46.65 -16.30
C VAL A 15 2.78 -45.32 -16.80
N LEU A 16 2.95 -45.14 -18.11
CA LEU A 16 3.40 -43.89 -18.72
C LEU A 16 2.40 -42.75 -18.47
N LEU A 17 1.10 -43.02 -18.57
CA LEU A 17 0.06 -42.03 -18.29
C LEU A 17 0.05 -41.63 -16.81
N TRP A 18 0.25 -42.57 -15.89
CA TRP A 18 0.36 -42.33 -14.47
C TRP A 18 1.60 -41.52 -14.09
N LEU A 19 2.74 -41.79 -14.74
CA LEU A 19 3.98 -41.02 -14.57
C LEU A 19 3.83 -39.58 -15.09
N LEU A 20 3.13 -39.39 -16.23
CA LEU A 20 2.82 -38.08 -16.75
C LEU A 20 1.92 -37.26 -15.80
N ILE A 21 0.90 -37.88 -15.21
CA ILE A 21 0.01 -37.21 -14.22
C ILE A 21 0.79 -36.82 -12.95
N LEU A 22 1.76 -37.63 -12.51
CA LEU A 22 2.61 -37.32 -11.37
C LEU A 22 3.63 -36.20 -11.67
N LEU A 23 4.06 -36.04 -12.90
CA LEU A 23 4.97 -34.95 -13.33
C LEU A 23 4.24 -33.62 -13.51
N PHE A 24 2.99 -33.64 -13.97
CA PHE A 24 2.19 -32.40 -14.16
C PHE A 24 1.32 -32.02 -12.94
N GLY A 25 1.16 -32.95 -11.97
CA GLY A 25 0.34 -32.74 -10.77
C GLY A 25 0.93 -31.81 -9.70
N ARG A 26 2.13 -31.28 -9.90
CA ARG A 26 2.71 -30.27 -9.01
C ARG A 26 2.35 -28.86 -9.49
N GLY A 27 1.07 -28.58 -9.61
CA GLY A 27 0.57 -27.22 -9.61
C GLY A 27 0.89 -26.60 -8.26
N GLY A 28 2.03 -25.95 -8.14
CA GLY A 28 2.37 -25.15 -6.98
C GLY A 28 1.25 -24.11 -6.79
N ALA A 29 0.54 -24.16 -5.67
CA ALA A 29 -0.31 -23.07 -5.28
C ALA A 29 0.59 -21.83 -5.17
N VAL A 30 0.45 -20.90 -6.11
CA VAL A 30 1.04 -19.58 -6.02
C VAL A 30 0.28 -18.89 -4.89
N TRP A 31 0.84 -18.96 -3.69
CA TRP A 31 0.39 -18.14 -2.57
C TRP A 31 0.81 -16.71 -2.91
N GLY A 32 -0.13 -15.94 -3.47
CA GLY A 32 0.04 -14.50 -3.58
C GLY A 32 0.18 -13.98 -2.17
N GLU A 33 1.37 -13.46 -1.79
CA GLU A 33 1.58 -12.77 -0.52
C GLU A 33 0.69 -11.52 -0.54
N GLU A 34 -0.35 -11.53 0.29
CA GLU A 34 -1.26 -10.39 0.43
C GLU A 34 -0.48 -9.23 1.03
N VAL A 35 -0.28 -8.18 0.25
CA VAL A 35 0.42 -6.98 0.74
C VAL A 35 -0.43 -6.36 1.85
N PRO A 36 0.09 -6.17 3.07
CA PRO A 36 -0.68 -5.56 4.14
C PRO A 36 -1.27 -4.22 3.71
N GLU A 37 -2.55 -4.00 3.98
CA GLU A 37 -3.33 -2.84 3.54
C GLU A 37 -2.60 -1.51 3.79
N TYR A 38 -2.10 -1.30 4.99
CA TYR A 38 -1.41 -0.05 5.35
C TYR A 38 -0.03 0.12 4.71
N LYS A 39 0.61 -0.97 4.30
CA LYS A 39 1.84 -0.90 3.50
C LYS A 39 1.52 -0.39 2.09
N LEU A 40 0.42 -0.85 1.51
CA LEU A 40 -0.06 -0.37 0.22
C LEU A 40 -0.52 1.09 0.30
N LYS A 41 -1.29 1.46 1.34
CA LYS A 41 -1.70 2.85 1.59
C LYS A 41 -0.51 3.78 1.75
N ALA A 42 0.53 3.38 2.48
CA ALA A 42 1.76 4.16 2.61
C ALA A 42 2.45 4.40 1.25
N ALA A 43 2.46 3.39 0.37
CA ALA A 43 2.99 3.53 -0.99
C ALA A 43 2.17 4.52 -1.83
N TYR A 44 0.84 4.52 -1.73
CA TYR A 44 0.00 5.51 -2.40
C TYR A 44 0.25 6.93 -1.88
N LEU A 45 0.37 7.10 -0.57
CA LEU A 45 0.66 8.42 0.01
C LEU A 45 2.02 8.96 -0.44
N TYR A 46 3.03 8.09 -0.55
CA TYR A 46 4.30 8.44 -1.15
C TYR A 46 4.14 8.87 -2.62
N ASN A 47 3.37 8.11 -3.41
CA ASN A 47 3.11 8.46 -4.80
C ASN A 47 2.38 9.80 -4.92
N PHE A 48 1.38 10.07 -4.08
CA PHE A 48 0.70 11.37 -4.08
C PHE A 48 1.67 12.50 -3.78
N SER A 49 2.59 12.32 -2.83
CA SER A 49 3.62 13.34 -2.55
C SER A 49 4.53 13.60 -3.76
N THR A 50 4.83 12.56 -4.53
CA THR A 50 5.77 12.63 -5.66
C THR A 50 5.12 13.17 -6.93
N PHE A 51 3.85 12.83 -7.19
CA PHE A 51 3.13 13.25 -8.39
C PHE A 51 2.41 14.59 -8.25
N THR A 52 2.31 15.13 -7.05
CA THR A 52 1.75 16.46 -6.82
C THR A 52 2.84 17.54 -7.05
N THR A 53 2.47 18.62 -7.75
CA THR A 53 3.34 19.78 -7.86
C THR A 53 3.20 20.64 -6.62
N TRP A 54 4.30 20.80 -5.89
CA TRP A 54 4.34 21.58 -4.66
C TRP A 54 4.94 22.96 -4.93
N PRO A 55 4.32 24.04 -4.44
CA PRO A 55 4.94 25.37 -4.51
C PRO A 55 6.20 25.38 -3.65
N ASP A 56 7.20 26.14 -4.10
CA ASP A 56 8.40 26.35 -3.29
C ASP A 56 8.04 27.14 -2.02
N GLN A 57 8.31 26.56 -0.87
CA GLN A 57 8.05 27.15 0.43
C GLN A 57 9.35 27.43 1.21
N GLY A 58 10.50 27.31 0.56
CA GLY A 58 11.80 27.50 1.20
C GLY A 58 12.10 26.46 2.28
N LYS A 59 11.46 25.28 2.25
CA LYS A 59 11.64 24.22 3.24
C LYS A 59 12.83 23.34 2.92
N SER A 60 13.47 22.83 3.97
CA SER A 60 14.57 21.87 3.86
C SER A 60 14.10 20.41 3.78
N HIS A 61 12.81 20.15 3.99
CA HIS A 61 12.21 18.81 3.98
C HIS A 61 10.71 18.88 3.67
N PHE A 62 10.18 17.76 3.21
CA PHE A 62 8.75 17.57 2.97
C PHE A 62 8.09 16.99 4.24
N GLU A 63 7.11 17.72 4.81
CA GLU A 63 6.38 17.30 5.99
C GLU A 63 5.17 16.47 5.62
N PHE A 64 5.23 15.18 5.89
CA PHE A 64 4.10 14.27 5.85
C PHE A 64 3.55 14.05 7.26
N CYS A 65 2.30 14.42 7.48
CA CYS A 65 1.66 14.36 8.78
C CYS A 65 0.54 13.33 8.80
N VAL A 66 0.45 12.57 9.90
CA VAL A 66 -0.70 11.72 10.22
C VAL A 66 -1.46 12.41 11.36
N TYR A 67 -2.71 12.77 11.09
CA TYR A 67 -3.59 13.35 12.11
C TYR A 67 -4.44 12.25 12.76
N GLY A 68 -4.31 12.11 14.07
CA GLY A 68 -4.95 11.07 14.87
C GLY A 68 -4.00 9.93 15.22
N LYS A 69 -4.55 8.78 15.65
CA LYS A 69 -3.77 7.58 15.94
C LYS A 69 -3.34 6.92 14.62
N SER A 70 -2.05 6.88 14.36
CA SER A 70 -1.52 6.29 13.12
C SER A 70 -1.86 4.80 13.04
N PRO A 71 -2.52 4.34 11.96
CA PRO A 71 -2.79 2.94 11.74
C PRO A 71 -1.64 2.22 11.00
N PHE A 72 -0.61 2.94 10.59
CA PHE A 72 0.42 2.45 9.68
C PHE A 72 1.49 1.58 10.34
N GLY A 73 1.68 1.70 11.67
CA GLY A 73 2.80 1.01 12.34
C GLY A 73 4.14 1.28 11.63
N ALA A 74 4.89 0.23 11.36
CA ALA A 74 6.17 0.29 10.65
C ALA A 74 6.06 0.59 9.14
N ALA A 75 4.86 0.60 8.56
CA ALA A 75 4.70 0.83 7.11
C ALA A 75 5.19 2.22 6.67
N LEU A 76 5.12 3.23 7.55
CA LEU A 76 5.66 4.57 7.27
C LEU A 76 7.18 4.65 7.31
N ASP A 77 7.87 3.70 7.93
CA ASP A 77 9.33 3.70 7.97
C ASP A 77 9.93 3.52 6.58
N HIS A 78 9.20 2.87 5.68
CA HIS A 78 9.60 2.70 4.28
C HIS A 78 9.61 4.01 3.47
N ILE A 79 8.93 5.05 3.93
CA ILE A 79 8.88 6.36 3.25
C ILE A 79 9.68 7.44 3.97
N ARG A 80 10.05 7.21 5.25
CA ARG A 80 10.95 8.11 5.99
C ARG A 80 12.28 8.24 5.27
N GLY A 81 12.73 9.46 5.06
CA GLY A 81 14.00 9.75 4.37
C GLY A 81 13.98 9.55 2.85
N LYS A 82 12.92 8.99 2.26
CA LYS A 82 12.73 9.07 0.80
C LYS A 82 12.57 10.52 0.38
N ARG A 83 12.64 10.79 -0.91
CA ARG A 83 12.59 12.15 -1.42
C ARG A 83 11.32 12.39 -2.24
N THR A 84 10.80 13.60 -2.11
CA THR A 84 9.78 14.18 -2.98
C THR A 84 10.43 15.37 -3.68
N GLY A 85 10.70 15.24 -4.98
CA GLY A 85 11.58 16.18 -5.68
C GLY A 85 12.96 16.24 -5.02
N SER A 86 13.39 17.43 -4.61
CA SER A 86 14.67 17.65 -3.91
C SER A 86 14.59 17.47 -2.39
N LEU A 87 13.39 17.35 -1.80
CA LEU A 87 13.19 17.39 -0.36
C LEU A 87 13.10 15.99 0.25
N PRO A 88 13.87 15.68 1.32
CA PRO A 88 13.68 14.45 2.09
C PRO A 88 12.36 14.48 2.86
N ILE A 89 11.65 13.36 2.90
CA ILE A 89 10.37 13.23 3.61
C ILE A 89 10.62 13.03 5.10
N LYS A 90 10.00 13.88 5.91
CA LYS A 90 9.81 13.67 7.34
C LYS A 90 8.37 13.26 7.63
N VAL A 91 8.19 12.26 8.48
CA VAL A 91 6.86 11.78 8.90
C VAL A 91 6.63 12.16 10.34
N ARG A 92 5.50 12.80 10.62
CA ARG A 92 5.08 13.24 11.95
C ARG A 92 3.65 12.81 12.23
N THR A 93 3.36 12.42 13.46
CA THR A 93 2.00 12.14 13.93
C THR A 93 1.59 13.22 14.93
N THR A 94 0.36 13.71 14.80
CA THR A 94 -0.21 14.73 15.69
C THR A 94 -1.69 14.47 15.96
N GLN A 95 -2.20 15.00 17.06
CA GLN A 95 -3.63 14.96 17.42
C GLN A 95 -4.21 16.36 17.65
N THR A 96 -3.40 17.39 17.43
CA THR A 96 -3.81 18.79 17.60
C THR A 96 -3.82 19.54 16.27
N LEU A 97 -4.66 20.58 16.17
CA LEU A 97 -4.73 21.40 14.95
C LEU A 97 -3.45 22.20 14.73
N GLU A 98 -2.80 22.64 15.80
CA GLU A 98 -1.50 23.33 15.73
C GLU A 98 -0.43 22.39 15.15
N GLY A 99 -0.55 21.11 15.44
CA GLY A 99 0.38 20.08 14.94
C GLY A 99 0.29 19.85 13.44
N VAL A 100 -0.74 20.30 12.74
CA VAL A 100 -0.80 20.20 11.27
C VAL A 100 -0.19 21.41 10.56
N ALA A 101 0.19 22.43 11.32
CA ALA A 101 0.85 23.61 10.75
C ALA A 101 2.16 23.20 10.05
N GLY A 102 2.33 23.68 8.82
CA GLY A 102 3.51 23.40 8.02
C GLY A 102 3.55 22.02 7.35
N CYS A 103 2.55 21.15 7.52
CA CYS A 103 2.43 19.92 6.76
C CYS A 103 2.12 20.22 5.29
N GLN A 104 2.67 19.43 4.39
CA GLN A 104 2.37 19.50 2.95
C GLN A 104 1.41 18.37 2.55
N LEU A 105 1.52 17.20 3.18
CA LEU A 105 0.56 16.13 3.05
C LEU A 105 0.04 15.72 4.43
N ILE A 106 -1.27 15.65 4.58
CA ILE A 106 -1.92 15.22 5.82
C ILE A 106 -2.80 14.01 5.53
N TYR A 107 -2.50 12.89 6.18
CA TYR A 107 -3.41 11.75 6.24
C TYR A 107 -4.25 11.84 7.50
N ILE A 108 -5.58 11.87 7.34
CA ILE A 108 -6.52 11.90 8.47
C ILE A 108 -6.90 10.47 8.80
N ALA A 109 -6.42 10.00 9.96
CA ALA A 109 -6.65 8.63 10.41
C ALA A 109 -8.14 8.37 10.73
N PRO A 110 -8.63 7.12 10.56
CA PRO A 110 -10.01 6.76 10.92
C PRO A 110 -10.40 7.15 12.36
N SER A 111 -9.44 7.12 13.29
CA SER A 111 -9.63 7.51 14.68
C SER A 111 -9.95 9.00 14.89
N ALA A 112 -9.73 9.83 13.87
CA ALA A 112 -9.91 11.29 13.95
C ALA A 112 -10.86 11.81 12.86
N ILE A 113 -11.62 10.94 12.21
CA ILE A 113 -12.50 11.31 11.09
C ILE A 113 -13.59 12.32 11.51
N ASN A 114 -14.05 12.28 12.74
CA ASN A 114 -14.99 13.24 13.30
C ASN A 114 -14.44 14.67 13.39
N LYS A 115 -13.12 14.86 13.24
CA LYS A 115 -12.43 16.15 13.20
C LYS A 115 -12.07 16.59 11.78
N LEU A 116 -12.48 15.83 10.75
CA LEU A 116 -12.16 16.12 9.35
C LEU A 116 -12.43 17.58 8.99
N GLY A 117 -13.64 18.08 9.23
CA GLY A 117 -14.01 19.47 8.92
C GLY A 117 -13.15 20.51 9.63
N GLN A 118 -12.73 20.24 10.88
CA GLN A 118 -11.86 21.15 11.63
C GLN A 118 -10.44 21.18 11.02
N VAL A 119 -9.91 20.01 10.65
CA VAL A 119 -8.59 19.90 10.00
C VAL A 119 -8.62 20.60 8.65
N LEU A 120 -9.62 20.34 7.81
CA LEU A 120 -9.77 20.99 6.51
C LEU A 120 -9.88 22.51 6.64
N GLY A 121 -10.67 23.00 7.61
CA GLY A 121 -10.79 24.44 7.89
C GLY A 121 -9.47 25.06 8.31
N SER A 122 -8.67 24.38 9.14
CA SER A 122 -7.38 24.90 9.63
C SER A 122 -6.31 25.02 8.55
N VAL A 123 -6.41 24.25 7.47
CA VAL A 123 -5.42 24.22 6.38
C VAL A 123 -5.92 24.81 5.06
N ALA A 124 -7.16 25.31 5.01
CA ALA A 124 -7.81 25.78 3.77
C ALA A 124 -7.05 26.88 3.03
N GLN A 125 -6.22 27.67 3.73
CA GLN A 125 -5.42 28.77 3.15
C GLN A 125 -4.00 28.35 2.75
N TYR A 126 -3.64 27.09 2.94
CA TYR A 126 -2.29 26.57 2.71
C TYR A 126 -2.28 25.54 1.59
N PRO A 127 -1.17 25.43 0.84
CA PRO A 127 -1.03 24.40 -0.19
C PRO A 127 -0.74 23.03 0.44
N VAL A 128 -1.80 22.40 0.95
CA VAL A 128 -1.77 21.12 1.66
C VAL A 128 -2.66 20.11 0.94
N LEU A 129 -2.14 18.92 0.70
CA LEU A 129 -2.94 17.78 0.26
C LEU A 129 -3.45 17.02 1.47
N THR A 130 -4.77 16.91 1.60
CA THR A 130 -5.42 16.10 2.64
C THR A 130 -5.93 14.81 2.05
N VAL A 131 -5.70 13.71 2.74
CA VAL A 131 -6.11 12.36 2.34
C VAL A 131 -6.82 11.68 3.50
N SER A 132 -7.95 11.05 3.19
CA SER A 132 -8.68 10.18 4.12
C SER A 132 -9.15 8.95 3.35
N ASP A 133 -9.24 7.81 4.01
CA ASP A 133 -9.73 6.56 3.44
C ASP A 133 -11.09 6.14 4.03
N ASN A 134 -11.77 7.03 4.71
CA ASN A 134 -13.07 6.75 5.30
C ASN A 134 -14.17 6.68 4.23
N PRO A 135 -14.99 5.58 4.20
CA PRO A 135 -16.12 5.46 3.29
C PRO A 135 -17.22 6.47 3.65
N GLY A 136 -17.32 7.58 3.25
CA GLY A 136 -18.29 8.64 3.61
C GLY A 136 -17.64 10.01 3.81
N GLY A 137 -16.36 10.14 3.51
CA GLY A 137 -15.63 11.39 3.64
C GLY A 137 -15.96 12.46 2.60
N LEU A 138 -16.94 12.21 1.71
CA LEU A 138 -17.37 13.10 0.63
C LEU A 138 -18.89 13.36 0.61
N GLU A 139 -19.62 12.99 1.67
CA GLU A 139 -21.04 13.34 1.81
C GLU A 139 -21.23 14.66 2.57
#